data_160affff0e6d3f71c83b07909f33f721
#
_entry.id   160affff0e6d3f71c83b07909f33f721
#
_cell.length_a   1.000
_cell.length_b   1.000
_cell.length_c   1.000
_cell.angle_alpha   90.00
_cell.angle_beta   90.00
_cell.angle_gamma   90.00
#
_symmetry.space_group_name_H-M   'P 1'
#
loop_
_entity.id
_entity.type
_entity.pdbx_description
1 polymer ?
#
loop_
_entity_poly.entity_id
_entity_poly.type
_entity_poly.pdbx_seq_one_letter_code
_entity_poly.pdbx_strand_id
1 'polypeptide(L)'
;MLRILILLLILVGIPGIAAASLDDFMGRVNAQARVDLPGFSLQVSTQFGVPVPRVEAVLGMVATPADAFMVFQLGQMAHRPPETVLQTYQSHRGKGWGVIAKELGIKPGSREFHALKNGDLTFGEPSADGHGKGKGKGKGHKK
;
A
#
# COMPACT_ATOMS: atom_id res chain seq x y z
N MET A 1 56.65 4.56 32.70
CA MET A 1 55.88 3.41 32.22
C MET A 1 54.44 3.83 32.02
N LEU A 2 54.11 4.21 30.80
CA LEU A 2 52.76 4.67 30.44
C LEU A 2 51.91 3.46 30.02
N ARG A 3 50.97 3.03 30.83
CA ARG A 3 50.00 2.01 30.46
C ARG A 3 48.82 2.68 29.74
N ILE A 4 48.87 2.67 28.44
CA ILE A 4 47.75 3.11 27.61
C ILE A 4 46.71 2.02 27.63
N LEU A 5 45.64 2.25 28.36
CA LEU A 5 44.43 1.39 28.33
C LEU A 5 43.61 1.82 27.11
N ILE A 6 43.77 1.09 26.02
CA ILE A 6 42.93 1.28 24.83
C ILE A 6 41.56 0.68 25.14
N LEU A 7 40.61 1.53 25.46
CA LEU A 7 39.21 1.17 25.59
C LEU A 7 38.66 1.06 24.17
N LEU A 8 38.63 -0.18 23.65
CA LEU A 8 38.01 -0.50 22.35
C LEU A 8 36.50 -0.40 22.55
N LEU A 9 35.93 0.78 22.22
CA LEU A 9 34.50 0.97 22.15
C LEU A 9 33.97 0.22 20.92
N ILE A 10 33.53 -1.02 21.11
CA ILE A 10 32.79 -1.76 20.09
C ILE A 10 31.44 -1.09 19.98
N LEU A 11 31.29 -0.22 19.00
CA LEU A 11 30.02 0.32 18.57
C LEU A 11 29.26 -0.82 17.86
N VAL A 12 28.53 -1.61 18.61
CA VAL A 12 27.58 -2.57 18.05
C VAL A 12 26.50 -1.74 17.35
N GLY A 13 26.68 -1.52 16.06
CA GLY A 13 25.63 -0.97 15.22
C GLY A 13 24.45 -1.93 15.24
N ILE A 14 23.39 -1.55 15.95
CA ILE A 14 22.11 -2.24 15.86
C ILE A 14 21.67 -2.04 14.41
N PRO A 15 21.52 -3.11 13.61
CA PRO A 15 20.90 -2.95 12.30
C PRO A 15 19.48 -2.39 12.55
N GLY A 16 19.28 -1.13 12.22
CA GLY A 16 17.95 -0.54 12.24
C GLY A 16 17.07 -1.40 11.35
N ILE A 17 16.04 -2.01 11.93
CA ILE A 17 14.99 -2.67 11.16
C ILE A 17 14.39 -1.54 10.31
N ALA A 18 14.75 -1.51 9.01
CA ALA A 18 14.14 -0.59 8.08
C ALA A 18 12.63 -0.88 8.07
N ALA A 19 11.83 0.05 8.57
CA ALA A 19 10.38 -0.07 8.48
C ALA A 19 10.01 -0.20 7.00
N ALA A 20 9.16 -1.19 6.66
CA ALA A 20 8.58 -1.31 5.34
C ALA A 20 7.93 0.02 4.97
N SER A 21 8.12 0.47 3.72
CA SER A 21 7.61 1.74 3.23
C SER A 21 6.68 1.52 2.03
N LEU A 22 5.95 2.56 1.66
CA LEU A 22 5.14 2.54 0.44
C LEU A 22 6.01 2.25 -0.79
N ASP A 23 7.22 2.82 -0.86
CA ASP A 23 8.13 2.60 -1.99
C ASP A 23 8.55 1.12 -2.10
N ASP A 24 8.80 0.45 -0.97
CA ASP A 24 9.09 -0.99 -0.95
C ASP A 24 7.90 -1.81 -1.44
N PHE A 25 6.69 -1.46 -1.02
CA PHE A 25 5.47 -2.10 -1.49
C PHE A 25 5.30 -1.93 -3.00
N MET A 26 5.39 -0.70 -3.50
CA MET A 26 5.27 -0.40 -4.93
C MET A 26 6.36 -1.10 -5.76
N GLY A 27 7.58 -1.19 -5.22
CA GLY A 27 8.67 -1.93 -5.85
C GLY A 27 8.33 -3.42 -6.03
N ARG A 28 7.76 -4.07 -5.03
CA ARG A 28 7.31 -5.47 -5.12
C ARG A 28 6.17 -5.64 -6.13
N VAL A 29 5.19 -4.76 -6.12
CA VAL A 29 4.07 -4.79 -7.09
C VAL A 29 4.58 -4.64 -8.52
N ASN A 30 5.48 -3.69 -8.76
CA ASN A 30 6.09 -3.50 -10.07
C ASN A 30 6.92 -4.72 -10.52
N ALA A 31 7.68 -5.33 -9.62
CA ALA A 31 8.44 -6.54 -9.93
C ALA A 31 7.52 -7.71 -10.33
N GLN A 32 6.42 -7.90 -9.62
CA GLN A 32 5.43 -8.93 -9.93
C GLN A 32 4.74 -8.67 -11.28
N ALA A 33 4.35 -7.42 -11.56
CA ALA A 33 3.72 -7.03 -12.81
C ALA A 33 4.65 -7.21 -14.03
N ARG A 34 5.96 -7.04 -13.86
CA ARG A 34 6.94 -7.29 -14.93
C ARG A 34 7.02 -8.76 -15.34
N VAL A 35 6.78 -9.66 -14.42
CA VAL A 35 6.77 -11.10 -14.70
C VAL A 35 5.51 -11.51 -15.42
N ASP A 36 4.36 -10.97 -15.01
CA ASP A 36 3.05 -11.31 -15.58
C ASP A 36 2.11 -10.10 -15.52
N LEU A 37 2.12 -9.28 -16.56
CA LEU A 37 1.25 -8.11 -16.65
C LEU A 37 -0.25 -8.47 -16.82
N PRO A 38 -0.63 -9.46 -17.63
CA PRO A 38 -2.03 -9.92 -17.67
C PRO A 38 -2.52 -10.45 -16.32
N GLY A 39 -1.72 -11.22 -15.61
CA GLY A 39 -2.02 -11.70 -14.26
C GLY A 39 -2.17 -10.55 -13.26
N PHE A 40 -1.32 -9.53 -13.34
CA PHE A 40 -1.45 -8.30 -12.57
C PHE A 40 -2.81 -7.62 -12.83
N SER A 41 -3.19 -7.42 -14.09
CA SER A 41 -4.46 -6.80 -14.46
C SER A 41 -5.67 -7.59 -13.92
N LEU A 42 -5.60 -8.90 -13.99
CA LEU A 42 -6.63 -9.77 -13.44
C LEU A 42 -6.73 -9.69 -11.91
N GLN A 43 -5.59 -9.64 -11.21
CA GLN A 43 -5.56 -9.48 -9.76
C GLN A 43 -6.17 -8.16 -9.31
N VAL A 44 -5.78 -7.05 -9.95
CA VAL A 44 -6.37 -5.72 -9.67
C VAL A 44 -7.86 -5.71 -9.96
N SER A 45 -8.27 -6.27 -11.09
CA SER A 45 -9.68 -6.40 -11.47
C SER A 45 -10.49 -7.13 -10.41
N THR A 46 -9.99 -8.27 -9.93
CA THR A 46 -10.64 -9.08 -8.91
C THR A 46 -10.67 -8.37 -7.55
N GLN A 47 -9.56 -7.78 -7.15
CA GLN A 47 -9.42 -7.13 -5.85
C GLN A 47 -10.37 -5.93 -5.71
N PHE A 48 -10.49 -5.10 -6.73
CA PHE A 48 -11.29 -3.87 -6.69
C PHE A 48 -12.65 -3.98 -7.36
N GLY A 49 -12.99 -5.16 -7.90
CA GLY A 49 -14.30 -5.39 -8.55
C GLY A 49 -14.50 -4.54 -9.81
N VAL A 50 -13.42 -4.29 -10.56
CA VAL A 50 -13.47 -3.50 -11.80
C VAL A 50 -13.14 -4.38 -13.02
N PRO A 51 -13.69 -4.11 -14.22
CA PRO A 51 -13.37 -4.88 -15.41
C PRO A 51 -11.89 -4.76 -15.80
N VAL A 52 -11.28 -5.85 -16.30
CA VAL A 52 -9.89 -5.86 -16.78
C VAL A 52 -9.60 -4.73 -17.78
N PRO A 53 -10.47 -4.45 -18.79
CA PRO A 53 -10.23 -3.34 -19.70
C PRO A 53 -10.08 -1.98 -19.02
N ARG A 54 -10.75 -1.79 -17.88
CA ARG A 54 -10.60 -0.55 -17.09
C ARG A 54 -9.24 -0.48 -16.40
N VAL A 55 -8.74 -1.59 -15.90
CA VAL A 55 -7.37 -1.67 -15.34
C VAL A 55 -6.34 -1.35 -16.41
N GLU A 56 -6.49 -1.94 -17.60
CA GLU A 56 -5.60 -1.69 -18.75
C GLU A 56 -5.64 -0.22 -19.21
N ALA A 57 -6.81 0.40 -19.21
CA ALA A 57 -6.93 1.82 -19.52
C ALA A 57 -6.17 2.69 -18.50
N VAL A 58 -6.26 2.40 -17.22
CA VAL A 58 -5.51 3.11 -16.17
C VAL A 58 -4.01 2.87 -16.32
N LEU A 59 -3.58 1.63 -16.62
CA LEU A 59 -2.17 1.31 -16.89
C LEU A 59 -1.59 2.19 -18.01
N GLY A 60 -2.37 2.52 -19.04
CA GLY A 60 -1.95 3.41 -20.12
C GLY A 60 -1.81 4.88 -19.72
N MET A 61 -2.29 5.27 -18.55
CA MET A 61 -2.33 6.67 -18.10
C MET A 61 -1.37 6.99 -16.96
N VAL A 62 -0.71 5.98 -16.40
CA VAL A 62 0.21 6.12 -15.26
C VAL A 62 1.62 5.66 -15.63
N ALA A 63 2.59 5.98 -14.79
CA ALA A 63 4.00 5.69 -15.07
C ALA A 63 4.35 4.21 -14.86
N THR A 64 3.77 3.56 -13.85
CA THR A 64 4.11 2.17 -13.48
C THR A 64 2.86 1.36 -13.15
N PRO A 65 2.93 0.01 -13.20
CA PRO A 65 1.83 -0.84 -12.74
C PRO A 65 1.43 -0.60 -11.27
N ALA A 66 2.40 -0.33 -10.39
CA ALA A 66 2.09 0.02 -9.00
C ALA A 66 1.29 1.32 -8.90
N ASP A 67 1.53 2.30 -9.77
CA ASP A 67 0.72 3.52 -9.82
C ASP A 67 -0.73 3.22 -10.23
N ALA A 68 -0.93 2.28 -11.16
CA ALA A 68 -2.29 1.84 -11.53
C ALA A 68 -3.00 1.20 -10.32
N PHE A 69 -2.32 0.32 -9.58
CA PHE A 69 -2.84 -0.23 -8.34
C PHE A 69 -3.23 0.88 -7.35
N MET A 70 -2.36 1.88 -7.17
CA MET A 70 -2.59 3.00 -6.25
C MET A 70 -3.81 3.84 -6.62
N VAL A 71 -4.11 3.99 -7.92
CA VAL A 71 -5.33 4.69 -8.37
C VAL A 71 -6.58 4.01 -7.80
N PHE A 72 -6.68 2.70 -7.88
CA PHE A 72 -7.82 1.95 -7.34
C PHE A 72 -7.80 1.91 -5.81
N GLN A 73 -6.64 1.70 -5.21
CA GLN A 73 -6.48 1.64 -3.75
C GLN A 73 -6.86 2.96 -3.07
N LEU A 74 -6.39 4.10 -3.58
CA LEU A 74 -6.76 5.39 -3.04
C LEU A 74 -8.21 5.74 -3.32
N GLY A 75 -8.74 5.33 -4.46
CA GLY A 75 -10.16 5.47 -4.76
C GLY A 75 -11.05 4.79 -3.73
N GLN A 76 -10.69 3.58 -3.34
CA GLN A 76 -11.38 2.84 -2.28
C GLN A 76 -11.23 3.51 -0.91
N MET A 77 -10.00 3.90 -0.53
CA MET A 77 -9.72 4.57 0.75
C MET A 77 -10.44 5.92 0.89
N ALA A 78 -10.50 6.69 -0.19
CA ALA A 78 -11.09 8.04 -0.20
C ALA A 78 -12.58 8.05 -0.56
N HIS A 79 -13.17 6.90 -0.87
CA HIS A 79 -14.53 6.77 -1.42
C HIS A 79 -14.73 7.66 -2.66
N ARG A 80 -13.77 7.63 -3.56
CA ARG A 80 -13.76 8.40 -4.81
C ARG A 80 -13.62 7.47 -6.02
N PRO A 81 -14.26 7.80 -7.15
CA PRO A 81 -14.08 7.01 -8.36
C PRO A 81 -12.63 7.09 -8.86
N PRO A 82 -12.10 6.03 -9.51
CA PRO A 82 -10.73 6.01 -10.02
C PRO A 82 -10.37 7.18 -10.93
N GLU A 83 -11.33 7.72 -11.65
CA GLU A 83 -11.15 8.88 -12.53
C GLU A 83 -10.73 10.13 -11.75
N THR A 84 -11.34 10.35 -10.58
CA THR A 84 -10.97 11.47 -9.70
C THR A 84 -9.54 11.30 -9.17
N VAL A 85 -9.17 10.08 -8.79
CA VAL A 85 -7.80 9.77 -8.35
C VAL A 85 -6.81 10.00 -9.48
N LEU A 86 -7.14 9.53 -10.68
CA LEU A 86 -6.30 9.67 -11.86
C LEU A 86 -6.08 11.15 -12.22
N GLN A 87 -7.13 11.96 -12.17
CA GLN A 87 -7.04 13.40 -12.38
C GLN A 87 -6.14 14.07 -11.34
N THR A 88 -6.28 13.69 -10.08
CA THR A 88 -5.43 14.21 -9.00
C THR A 88 -3.97 13.77 -9.19
N TYR A 89 -3.74 12.52 -9.58
CA TYR A 89 -2.41 12.00 -9.91
C TYR A 89 -1.75 12.81 -11.04
N GLN A 90 -2.49 13.10 -12.12
CA GLN A 90 -1.97 13.86 -13.24
C GLN A 90 -1.62 15.31 -12.86
N SER A 91 -2.44 15.93 -12.00
CA SER A 91 -2.22 17.29 -11.51
C SER A 91 -1.04 17.41 -10.53
N HIS A 92 -0.69 16.30 -9.86
CA HIS A 92 0.33 16.24 -8.82
C HIS A 92 1.50 15.30 -9.18
N ARG A 93 1.79 15.16 -10.48
CA ARG A 93 2.91 14.32 -10.94
C ARG A 93 4.22 14.70 -10.23
N GLY A 94 4.93 13.69 -9.73
CA GLY A 94 6.20 13.86 -9.03
C GLY A 94 6.10 14.29 -7.58
N LYS A 95 4.91 14.53 -7.04
CA LYS A 95 4.71 14.91 -5.62
C LYS A 95 4.50 13.74 -4.67
N GLY A 96 4.34 12.52 -5.19
CA GLY A 96 4.16 11.31 -4.40
C GLY A 96 2.74 11.04 -3.94
N TRP A 97 2.47 9.79 -3.62
CA TRP A 97 1.13 9.30 -3.26
C TRP A 97 0.60 9.84 -1.93
N GLY A 98 1.49 10.20 -0.99
CA GLY A 98 1.08 10.86 0.25
C GLY A 98 0.43 12.22 0.03
N VAL A 99 0.93 13.00 -0.92
CA VAL A 99 0.32 14.30 -1.30
C VAL A 99 -1.02 14.07 -2.00
N ILE A 100 -1.09 13.13 -2.93
CA ILE A 100 -2.31 12.77 -3.63
C ILE A 100 -3.39 12.29 -2.66
N ALA A 101 -3.03 11.46 -1.68
CA ALA A 101 -3.94 11.00 -0.63
C ALA A 101 -4.55 12.17 0.15
N LYS A 102 -3.75 13.15 0.54
CA LYS A 102 -4.25 14.36 1.25
C LYS A 102 -5.21 15.16 0.37
N GLU A 103 -4.90 15.35 -0.90
CA GLU A 103 -5.78 16.05 -1.85
C GLU A 103 -7.12 15.32 -2.05
N LEU A 104 -7.13 14.00 -1.95
CA LEU A 104 -8.33 13.19 -2.01
C LEU A 104 -9.14 13.18 -0.70
N GLY A 105 -8.64 13.82 0.36
CA GLY A 105 -9.30 13.92 1.65
C GLY A 105 -8.95 12.83 2.64
N ILE A 106 -7.92 12.02 2.37
CA ILE A 106 -7.38 11.05 3.34
C ILE A 106 -6.56 11.83 4.36
N LYS A 107 -7.02 11.87 5.61
CA LYS A 107 -6.39 12.68 6.67
C LYS A 107 -5.04 12.10 7.10
N PRO A 108 -3.98 12.91 7.27
CA PRO A 108 -2.65 12.44 7.65
C PRO A 108 -2.57 11.63 8.95
N GLY A 109 -3.50 11.82 9.88
CA GLY A 109 -3.55 11.07 11.14
C GLY A 109 -4.47 9.84 11.11
N SER A 110 -5.08 9.52 9.96
CA SER A 110 -6.00 8.39 9.82
C SER A 110 -5.26 7.05 9.71
N ARG A 111 -5.97 5.95 9.98
CA ARG A 111 -5.46 4.59 9.79
C ARG A 111 -5.07 4.33 8.34
N GLU A 112 -5.89 4.80 7.41
CA GLU A 112 -5.69 4.68 5.97
C GLU A 112 -4.40 5.37 5.53
N PHE A 113 -4.14 6.57 6.04
CA PHE A 113 -2.92 7.31 5.74
C PHE A 113 -1.67 6.64 6.33
N HIS A 114 -1.76 6.10 7.54
CA HIS A 114 -0.67 5.33 8.15
C HIS A 114 -0.39 4.03 7.39
N ALA A 115 -1.42 3.28 7.01
CA ALA A 115 -1.28 2.09 6.18
C ALA A 115 -0.61 2.41 4.85
N LEU A 116 -1.02 3.51 4.21
CA LEU A 116 -0.41 3.98 2.98
C LEU A 116 1.09 4.27 3.16
N LYS A 117 1.46 5.07 4.14
CA LYS A 117 2.86 5.44 4.38
C LYS A 117 3.76 4.26 4.72
N ASN A 118 3.24 3.31 5.48
CA ASN A 118 3.98 2.14 5.91
C ASN A 118 4.04 1.03 4.84
N GLY A 119 3.27 1.18 3.76
CA GLY A 119 3.13 0.12 2.77
C GLY A 119 2.36 -1.09 3.28
N ASP A 120 1.52 -0.91 4.31
CA ASP A 120 0.62 -1.93 4.84
C ASP A 120 -0.61 -2.06 3.94
N LEU A 121 -0.34 -2.39 2.70
CA LEU A 121 -1.31 -2.58 1.64
C LEU A 121 -1.23 -4.01 1.12
N THR A 122 -2.36 -4.56 0.72
CA THR A 122 -2.45 -5.91 0.18
C THR A 122 -2.60 -5.86 -1.33
N PHE A 123 -1.80 -6.66 -2.04
CA PHE A 123 -1.93 -6.85 -3.47
C PHE A 123 -2.25 -8.33 -3.76
N GLY A 124 -3.29 -8.56 -4.53
CA GLY A 124 -3.69 -9.90 -4.96
C GLY A 124 -4.62 -10.65 -4.00
N GLU A 125 -5.01 -10.02 -2.88
CA GLU A 125 -6.07 -10.56 -2.02
C GLU A 125 -7.35 -9.74 -2.18
N PRO A 126 -8.53 -10.38 -2.13
CA PRO A 126 -9.79 -9.65 -2.10
C PRO A 126 -9.79 -8.69 -0.91
N SER A 127 -10.15 -7.44 -1.15
CA SER A 127 -10.35 -6.48 -0.07
C SER A 127 -11.35 -7.07 0.91
N ALA A 128 -10.92 -7.37 2.11
CA ALA A 128 -11.81 -7.79 3.19
C ALA A 128 -12.61 -6.57 3.64
N ASP A 129 -13.58 -6.16 2.83
CA ASP A 129 -14.60 -5.23 3.26
C ASP A 129 -15.41 -5.90 4.38
N GLY A 130 -15.10 -5.47 5.60
CA GLY A 130 -16.06 -5.44 6.68
C GLY A 130 -16.83 -6.73 6.96
N HIS A 131 -16.15 -7.83 7.32
CA HIS A 131 -16.78 -8.80 8.21
C HIS A 131 -16.09 -8.72 9.56
N GLY A 132 -16.67 -7.88 10.41
CA GLY A 132 -16.45 -7.99 11.83
C GLY A 132 -16.72 -9.42 12.26
N LYS A 133 -15.67 -10.21 12.51
CA LYS A 133 -15.78 -11.47 13.21
C LYS A 133 -16.27 -11.16 14.62
N GLY A 134 -17.58 -11.16 14.78
CA GLY A 134 -18.21 -11.32 16.06
C GLY A 134 -17.80 -12.68 16.61
N LYS A 135 -16.83 -12.72 17.52
CA LYS A 135 -16.53 -13.88 18.34
C LYS A 135 -17.71 -14.07 19.29
N GLY A 136 -18.71 -14.77 18.85
CA GLY A 136 -19.75 -15.32 19.70
C GLY A 136 -19.14 -16.42 20.58
N LYS A 137 -18.75 -16.07 21.80
CA LYS A 137 -18.43 -17.03 22.84
C LYS A 137 -19.74 -17.60 23.37
N GLY A 138 -20.21 -18.68 22.78
CA GLY A 138 -21.28 -19.50 23.33
C GLY A 138 -20.76 -20.22 24.57
N LYS A 139 -21.12 -19.73 25.75
CA LYS A 139 -21.04 -20.53 26.99
C LYS A 139 -22.22 -21.47 27.02
N GLY A 140 -21.97 -22.74 26.72
CA GLY A 140 -22.91 -23.79 27.03
C GLY A 140 -23.08 -23.93 28.53
N HIS A 141 -24.31 -23.77 29.03
CA HIS A 141 -24.69 -24.19 30.36
C HIS A 141 -25.24 -25.60 30.24
N LYS A 142 -24.57 -26.53 30.92
CA LYS A 142 -25.08 -27.88 31.22
C LYS A 142 -26.13 -27.77 32.31
N LYS A 143 -27.25 -28.39 32.11
CA LYS A 143 -27.97 -29.15 33.11
C LYS A 143 -28.18 -30.55 32.59
#